data_ebd9b93ac1d780498f684f62164d9d9c
#
_entry.id   ebd9b93ac1d780498f684f62164d9d9c
#
_cell.length_a   1.000
_cell.length_b   1.000
_cell.length_c   1.000
_cell.angle_alpha   90.00
_cell.angle_beta   90.00
_cell.angle_gamma   90.00
#
_symmetry.space_group_name_H-M   'P 1'
#
loop_
_entity.id
_entity.type
_entity.pdbx_description
1 polymer ?
#
loop_
_entity_poly.entity_id
_entity_poly.type
_entity_poly.pdbx_seq_one_letter_code
_entity_poly.pdbx_strand_id
1 'polypeptide(L)'
;MQSYPFFPSRQRISRFFCPAGRIFRVPAYESVSLPVKFRDTAPLAREKTVILQAHPKTEKAYDMNRVLEKLKGHPQVAEGTAYAILFTMGTCHLLNDMIQSVIPALYPLLKDKFGFTFAQIGLITLVFQLTSSILQPFVGRYADRHPQPYSLSAGMCFTLVGLVALAFAPSFLPILLSVALIGCGSSVFHPEASRVAQLASGGKKSLAQSIFQVGGNGGSAIGPLLAALIVIPFGQHAVGWFALAALLASALLVRVGYWYSLLLNRFRGARDKRRAAPVSLPERTVRRALFILVLMIFSKYFFNACMTSYFTFFLMDKFGLTVQQSQYCLFAYLAAFAIGTLLGGFLGDRYGRKYVILFSILGAAPFTLAMPYLGLGWTIAMSVITGLVIASAFSAIVVYATDLKPDKVGMIAGIFFGLMFGLGGVGSAFFGWLADLTSIEFIFRVSTWLPLLGVVAFLLPDVRPQKRNNINKV
;
A
#
# COMPACT_ATOMS: atom_id res chain seq x y z
N MET A 1 -33.95 62.87 -14.45
CA MET A 1 -34.68 62.13 -15.50
C MET A 1 -33.83 60.96 -15.94
N GLN A 2 -34.15 59.81 -15.56
CA GLN A 2 -34.20 58.52 -16.26
C GLN A 2 -34.29 57.39 -15.22
N SER A 3 -35.40 56.72 -15.28
CA SER A 3 -35.87 55.62 -14.48
C SER A 3 -35.13 54.32 -14.82
N TYR A 4 -34.79 53.56 -13.79
CA TYR A 4 -34.39 52.13 -13.92
C TYR A 4 -35.53 51.22 -13.47
N PRO A 5 -35.84 50.13 -14.18
CA PRO A 5 -36.95 49.26 -13.87
C PRO A 5 -36.56 48.17 -12.83
N PHE A 6 -37.52 47.88 -12.01
CA PHE A 6 -37.58 46.74 -11.06
C PHE A 6 -37.43 45.41 -11.81
N PHE A 7 -36.52 44.51 -11.32
CA PHE A 7 -36.51 43.11 -11.69
C PHE A 7 -36.99 42.25 -10.52
N PRO A 8 -37.91 41.32 -10.72
CA PRO A 8 -38.40 40.44 -9.67
C PRO A 8 -37.44 39.32 -9.40
N SER A 9 -37.22 39.00 -8.12
CA SER A 9 -36.43 37.89 -7.60
C SER A 9 -36.97 36.55 -8.09
N ARG A 10 -36.18 35.84 -8.92
CA ARG A 10 -36.43 34.43 -9.24
C ARG A 10 -36.07 33.54 -8.06
N GLN A 11 -37.07 32.91 -7.46
CA GLN A 11 -36.92 31.78 -6.56
C GLN A 11 -36.30 30.61 -7.34
N ARG A 12 -35.12 30.15 -6.94
CA ARG A 12 -34.53 28.88 -7.41
C ARG A 12 -35.17 27.74 -6.65
N ILE A 13 -36.01 26.95 -7.31
CA ILE A 13 -36.49 25.66 -6.85
C ILE A 13 -35.45 24.62 -7.23
N SER A 14 -34.71 24.07 -6.29
CA SER A 14 -33.84 22.91 -6.49
C SER A 14 -34.68 21.64 -6.41
N ARG A 15 -34.77 20.90 -7.52
CA ARG A 15 -35.42 19.58 -7.58
C ARG A 15 -34.36 18.51 -7.33
N PHE A 16 -34.52 17.73 -6.29
CA PHE A 16 -33.77 16.48 -6.11
C PHE A 16 -34.65 15.29 -6.55
N PHE A 17 -34.11 14.46 -7.43
CA PHE A 17 -34.76 13.21 -7.84
C PHE A 17 -34.29 12.07 -6.95
N CYS A 18 -35.24 11.34 -6.36
CA CYS A 18 -35.02 10.05 -5.68
C CYS A 18 -35.62 8.93 -6.53
N PRO A 19 -35.00 7.72 -6.58
CA PRO A 19 -35.44 6.64 -7.49
C PRO A 19 -36.84 6.06 -7.24
N ALA A 20 -37.59 6.55 -6.22
CA ALA A 20 -38.92 6.06 -5.89
C ALA A 20 -40.08 6.98 -6.32
N GLY A 21 -39.86 7.97 -7.17
CA GLY A 21 -40.92 8.74 -7.83
C GLY A 21 -41.80 9.62 -6.94
N ARG A 22 -41.42 9.95 -5.70
CA ARG A 22 -42.21 10.84 -4.83
C ARG A 22 -41.54 12.20 -4.66
N ILE A 23 -42.31 13.26 -4.93
CA ILE A 23 -41.89 14.66 -4.75
C ILE A 23 -42.26 15.09 -3.34
N PHE A 24 -41.27 15.45 -2.50
CA PHE A 24 -41.52 16.09 -1.20
C PHE A 24 -41.43 17.60 -1.35
N ARG A 25 -42.50 18.32 -0.91
CA ARG A 25 -42.47 19.77 -0.72
C ARG A 25 -41.97 20.07 0.70
N VAL A 26 -40.89 20.82 0.80
CA VAL A 26 -40.40 21.34 2.10
C VAL A 26 -41.00 22.73 2.32
N PRO A 27 -41.65 23.02 3.47
CA PRO A 27 -42.19 24.34 3.78
C PRO A 27 -41.04 25.34 4.06
N ALA A 28 -41.27 26.59 3.64
CA ALA A 28 -40.36 27.70 3.92
C ALA A 28 -40.44 28.06 5.42
N TYR A 29 -39.28 28.25 6.06
CA TYR A 29 -39.19 28.70 7.42
C TYR A 29 -39.21 30.21 7.50
N GLU A 30 -40.09 30.77 8.39
CA GLU A 30 -40.08 32.17 8.78
C GLU A 30 -38.91 32.44 9.74
N SER A 31 -38.19 33.53 9.47
CA SER A 31 -37.11 34.02 10.33
C SER A 31 -37.71 34.88 11.46
N VAL A 32 -37.54 34.42 12.72
CA VAL A 32 -37.90 35.21 13.92
C VAL A 32 -36.64 35.93 14.38
N SER A 33 -36.69 37.27 14.36
CA SER A 33 -35.67 38.15 14.91
C SER A 33 -36.03 38.55 16.34
N LEU A 34 -35.21 38.19 17.32
CA LEU A 34 -35.30 38.65 18.69
C LEU A 34 -34.24 39.73 18.97
N PRO A 35 -34.62 40.92 19.48
CA PRO A 35 -33.66 41.95 19.86
C PRO A 35 -33.07 41.66 21.25
N VAL A 36 -31.75 41.50 21.33
CA VAL A 36 -31.02 41.43 22.60
C VAL A 36 -30.45 42.81 22.91
N LYS A 37 -30.98 43.47 23.98
CA LYS A 37 -30.43 44.69 24.54
C LYS A 37 -29.28 44.40 25.49
N PHE A 38 -28.07 44.88 25.17
CA PHE A 38 -26.97 45.00 26.14
C PHE A 38 -27.04 46.39 26.81
N ARG A 39 -26.84 46.41 28.12
CA ARG A 39 -26.77 47.62 28.95
C ARG A 39 -25.33 48.14 29.03
N ASP A 40 -25.22 49.33 28.61
CA ASP A 40 -24.26 50.44 28.77
C ASP A 40 -22.85 50.24 29.34
N THR A 41 -21.83 50.65 28.59
CA THR A 41 -21.10 51.90 28.82
C THR A 41 -20.13 52.16 27.68
N ALA A 42 -20.37 53.23 26.92
CA ALA A 42 -19.49 54.05 26.09
C ALA A 42 -19.96 54.25 24.63
N PRO A 43 -19.83 55.44 24.06
CA PRO A 43 -20.48 55.80 22.80
C PRO A 43 -19.67 55.38 21.57
N LEU A 44 -20.38 55.04 20.53
CA LEU A 44 -19.97 54.59 19.21
C LEU A 44 -20.10 53.07 18.98
N ALA A 45 -21.33 52.56 19.02
CA ALA A 45 -21.63 51.20 18.59
C ALA A 45 -22.23 51.21 17.19
N ARG A 46 -21.54 50.61 16.24
CA ARG A 46 -22.14 50.08 15.01
C ARG A 46 -22.91 48.81 15.38
N GLU A 47 -24.21 48.79 15.13
CA GLU A 47 -25.04 47.58 15.21
C GLU A 47 -24.48 46.48 14.35
N LYS A 48 -24.03 45.36 14.94
CA LYS A 48 -23.76 44.09 14.26
C LYS A 48 -24.93 43.16 14.54
N THR A 49 -25.76 42.92 13.52
CA THR A 49 -26.80 41.90 13.57
C THR A 49 -26.14 40.52 13.52
N VAL A 50 -26.23 39.76 14.62
CA VAL A 50 -25.78 38.36 14.66
C VAL A 50 -26.96 37.46 14.35
N ILE A 51 -26.97 36.85 13.19
CA ILE A 51 -27.97 35.85 12.79
C ILE A 51 -27.55 34.49 13.37
N LEU A 52 -28.24 34.05 14.43
CA LEU A 52 -28.16 32.70 14.96
C LEU A 52 -29.08 31.79 14.15
N GLN A 53 -28.50 30.95 13.27
CA GLN A 53 -29.24 29.86 12.63
C GLN A 53 -29.46 28.72 13.63
N ALA A 54 -30.67 28.54 14.11
CA ALA A 54 -31.08 27.36 14.87
C ALA A 54 -31.40 26.23 13.89
N HIS A 55 -30.61 25.18 13.89
CA HIS A 55 -30.93 23.94 13.19
C HIS A 55 -31.96 23.13 14.02
N PRO A 56 -33.05 22.63 13.40
CA PRO A 56 -33.96 21.75 14.09
C PRO A 56 -33.29 20.41 14.42
N LYS A 57 -33.29 20.03 15.68
CA LYS A 57 -32.88 18.71 16.16
C LYS A 57 -33.91 17.69 15.69
N THR A 58 -33.60 16.93 14.64
CA THR A 58 -34.37 15.74 14.30
C THR A 58 -33.98 14.61 15.25
N GLU A 59 -34.98 14.02 15.89
CA GLU A 59 -34.94 13.03 16.98
C GLU A 59 -34.41 11.64 16.59
N LYS A 60 -33.70 11.52 15.48
CA LYS A 60 -32.96 10.32 15.03
C LYS A 60 -31.53 10.62 14.57
N ALA A 61 -30.93 11.70 15.05
CA ALA A 61 -29.48 11.75 15.06
C ALA A 61 -29.03 10.77 16.15
N TYR A 62 -28.76 9.54 15.74
CA TYR A 62 -27.96 8.59 16.52
C TYR A 62 -26.87 9.41 17.19
N ASP A 63 -26.77 9.27 18.49
CA ASP A 63 -25.99 10.12 19.38
C ASP A 63 -24.51 10.15 18.95
N MET A 64 -24.27 10.75 17.77
CA MET A 64 -22.94 10.97 17.18
C MET A 64 -22.10 11.78 18.16
N ASN A 65 -22.72 12.63 19.00
CA ASN A 65 -22.03 13.34 20.05
C ASN A 65 -21.59 12.38 21.17
N ARG A 66 -22.35 11.36 21.52
CA ARG A 66 -21.94 10.32 22.49
C ARG A 66 -20.83 9.44 21.94
N VAL A 67 -20.87 9.12 20.65
CA VAL A 67 -19.78 8.40 19.98
C VAL A 67 -18.54 9.29 19.88
N LEU A 68 -18.72 10.56 19.55
CA LEU A 68 -17.64 11.55 19.50
C LEU A 68 -17.07 11.87 20.90
N GLU A 69 -17.88 11.87 21.96
CA GLU A 69 -17.39 12.01 23.34
C GLU A 69 -16.66 10.77 23.84
N LYS A 70 -17.12 9.57 23.50
CA LYS A 70 -16.35 8.34 23.77
C LYS A 70 -15.03 8.31 23.01
N LEU A 71 -14.96 8.93 21.83
CA LEU A 71 -13.73 9.05 21.03
C LEU A 71 -12.85 10.23 21.51
N LYS A 72 -13.42 11.28 22.12
CA LYS A 72 -12.66 12.36 22.78
C LYS A 72 -11.85 11.86 23.99
N GLY A 73 -12.29 10.77 24.61
CA GLY A 73 -11.58 10.08 25.70
C GLY A 73 -10.33 9.32 25.28
N HIS A 74 -10.03 9.22 23.96
CA HIS A 74 -8.78 8.64 23.46
C HIS A 74 -7.89 9.71 22.84
N PRO A 75 -6.96 10.30 23.60
CA PRO A 75 -6.03 11.33 23.09
C PRO A 75 -5.04 10.82 22.04
N GLN A 76 -5.06 9.53 21.70
CA GLN A 76 -4.05 8.87 20.85
C GLN A 76 -4.16 9.14 19.35
N VAL A 77 -5.18 9.85 18.85
CA VAL A 77 -5.36 10.06 17.39
C VAL A 77 -4.40 11.08 16.78
N ALA A 78 -3.65 11.86 17.58
CA ALA A 78 -2.84 12.97 17.04
C ALA A 78 -1.38 13.05 17.46
N GLU A 79 -0.92 12.38 18.51
CA GLU A 79 0.44 12.58 19.04
C GLU A 79 1.27 11.28 19.18
N GLY A 80 0.66 10.10 19.04
CA GLY A 80 1.33 8.79 19.16
C GLY A 80 1.08 7.90 17.94
N THR A 81 1.82 6.78 17.92
CA THR A 81 1.65 5.74 16.91
C THR A 81 0.30 5.03 17.10
N ALA A 82 -0.55 5.01 16.09
CA ALA A 82 -1.83 4.30 16.11
C ALA A 82 -1.64 2.80 15.77
N TYR A 83 -1.11 2.04 16.72
CA TYR A 83 -0.76 0.62 16.50
C TYR A 83 -1.95 -0.23 16.04
N ALA A 84 -3.16 0.00 16.57
CA ALA A 84 -4.35 -0.73 16.14
C ALA A 84 -4.60 -0.57 14.63
N ILE A 85 -4.45 0.65 14.11
CA ILE A 85 -4.56 0.92 12.67
C ILE A 85 -3.42 0.25 11.89
N LEU A 86 -2.18 0.31 12.39
CA LEU A 86 -1.04 -0.30 11.73
C LEU A 86 -1.17 -1.82 11.64
N PHE A 87 -1.56 -2.49 12.72
CA PHE A 87 -1.80 -3.93 12.69
C PHE A 87 -2.99 -4.31 11.81
N THR A 88 -4.08 -3.52 11.83
CA THR A 88 -5.20 -3.71 10.90
C THR A 88 -4.73 -3.58 9.45
N MET A 89 -3.91 -2.58 9.13
CA MET A 89 -3.34 -2.42 7.78
C MET A 89 -2.43 -3.58 7.38
N GLY A 90 -1.59 -4.07 8.31
CA GLY A 90 -0.77 -5.26 8.11
C GLY A 90 -1.61 -6.52 7.84
N THR A 91 -2.69 -6.71 8.60
CA THR A 91 -3.63 -7.83 8.40
C THR A 91 -4.35 -7.71 7.05
N CYS A 92 -4.82 -6.51 6.68
CA CYS A 92 -5.43 -6.30 5.37
C CYS A 92 -4.45 -6.56 4.22
N HIS A 93 -3.17 -6.22 4.39
CA HIS A 93 -2.13 -6.52 3.41
C HIS A 93 -1.86 -8.02 3.31
N LEU A 94 -1.80 -8.72 4.45
CA LEU A 94 -1.70 -10.18 4.47
C LEU A 94 -2.85 -10.84 3.70
N LEU A 95 -4.09 -10.43 3.96
CA LEU A 95 -5.25 -10.96 3.26
C LEU A 95 -5.23 -10.64 1.76
N ASN A 96 -4.86 -9.42 1.38
CA ASN A 96 -4.76 -8.99 -0.01
C ASN A 96 -3.71 -9.79 -0.79
N ASP A 97 -2.49 -9.91 -0.26
CA ASP A 97 -1.40 -10.59 -0.97
C ASP A 97 -1.55 -12.12 -0.94
N MET A 98 -2.17 -12.67 0.11
CA MET A 98 -2.58 -14.06 0.16
C MET A 98 -3.54 -14.40 -1.00
N ILE A 99 -4.56 -13.57 -1.23
CA ILE A 99 -5.50 -13.72 -2.34
C ILE A 99 -4.77 -13.67 -3.68
N GLN A 100 -3.88 -12.71 -3.86
CA GLN A 100 -3.14 -12.54 -5.12
C GLN A 100 -2.21 -13.71 -5.41
N SER A 101 -1.56 -14.25 -4.40
CA SER A 101 -0.63 -15.37 -4.56
C SER A 101 -1.31 -16.72 -4.82
N VAL A 102 -2.63 -16.81 -4.63
CA VAL A 102 -3.44 -17.97 -5.08
C VAL A 102 -3.52 -18.04 -6.61
N ILE A 103 -3.49 -16.89 -7.33
CA ILE A 103 -3.66 -16.86 -8.80
C ILE A 103 -2.63 -17.76 -9.52
N PRO A 104 -1.31 -17.59 -9.33
CA PRO A 104 -0.33 -18.45 -9.98
C PRO A 104 -0.42 -19.92 -9.50
N ALA A 105 -0.86 -20.17 -8.29
CA ALA A 105 -1.04 -21.52 -7.79
C ALA A 105 -2.20 -22.29 -8.49
N LEU A 106 -3.11 -21.56 -9.16
CA LEU A 106 -4.20 -22.14 -9.98
C LEU A 106 -3.75 -22.59 -11.37
N TYR A 107 -2.62 -22.15 -11.88
CA TYR A 107 -2.24 -22.33 -13.28
C TYR A 107 -2.23 -23.79 -13.74
N PRO A 108 -1.71 -24.75 -12.98
CA PRO A 108 -1.79 -26.15 -13.37
C PRO A 108 -3.24 -26.63 -13.56
N LEU A 109 -4.10 -26.32 -12.60
CA LEU A 109 -5.51 -26.68 -12.63
C LEU A 109 -6.25 -26.06 -13.83
N LEU A 110 -6.02 -24.77 -14.10
CA LEU A 110 -6.62 -24.09 -15.24
C LEU A 110 -6.11 -24.63 -16.57
N LYS A 111 -4.80 -24.93 -16.64
CA LYS A 111 -4.18 -25.55 -17.83
C LYS A 111 -4.80 -26.90 -18.14
N ASP A 112 -4.94 -27.75 -17.15
CA ASP A 112 -5.51 -29.09 -17.32
C ASP A 112 -7.01 -29.03 -17.65
N LYS A 113 -7.76 -28.16 -16.96
CA LYS A 113 -9.22 -28.05 -17.14
C LYS A 113 -9.62 -27.48 -18.51
N PHE A 114 -8.88 -26.48 -19.02
CA PHE A 114 -9.26 -25.73 -20.21
C PHE A 114 -8.33 -25.96 -21.41
N GLY A 115 -7.28 -26.80 -21.25
CA GLY A 115 -6.30 -27.03 -22.30
C GLY A 115 -5.45 -25.81 -22.66
N PHE A 116 -5.20 -24.89 -21.71
CA PHE A 116 -4.46 -23.66 -21.98
C PHE A 116 -3.00 -23.91 -22.38
N THR A 117 -2.52 -23.13 -23.33
CA THR A 117 -1.10 -23.06 -23.66
C THR A 117 -0.34 -22.32 -22.58
N PHE A 118 1.00 -22.48 -22.52
CA PHE A 118 1.85 -21.70 -21.62
C PHE A 118 1.80 -20.19 -21.95
N ALA A 119 1.63 -19.84 -23.22
CA ALA A 119 1.43 -18.45 -23.63
C ALA A 119 0.15 -17.85 -23.02
N GLN A 120 -0.95 -18.61 -22.97
CA GLN A 120 -2.19 -18.16 -22.34
C GLN A 120 -2.02 -18.01 -20.81
N ILE A 121 -1.34 -18.93 -20.15
CA ILE A 121 -0.96 -18.81 -18.73
C ILE A 121 -0.11 -17.57 -18.50
N GLY A 122 0.89 -17.32 -19.36
CA GLY A 122 1.71 -16.11 -19.32
C GLY A 122 0.88 -14.84 -19.50
N LEU A 123 -0.13 -14.85 -20.37
CA LEU A 123 -1.02 -13.71 -20.57
C LEU A 123 -1.92 -13.45 -19.36
N ILE A 124 -2.37 -14.46 -18.62
CA ILE A 124 -3.08 -14.29 -17.36
C ILE A 124 -2.20 -13.54 -16.36
N THR A 125 -0.94 -13.96 -16.20
CA THR A 125 0.05 -13.29 -15.34
C THR A 125 0.28 -11.86 -15.79
N LEU A 126 0.47 -11.64 -17.09
CA LEU A 126 0.74 -10.30 -17.64
C LEU A 126 -0.41 -9.34 -17.37
N VAL A 127 -1.65 -9.73 -17.64
CA VAL A 127 -2.83 -8.91 -17.40
C VAL A 127 -2.96 -8.55 -15.94
N PHE A 128 -2.79 -9.53 -15.03
CA PHE A 128 -2.79 -9.28 -13.59
C PHE A 128 -1.70 -8.29 -13.17
N GLN A 129 -0.45 -8.51 -13.57
CA GLN A 129 0.69 -7.67 -13.20
C GLN A 129 0.60 -6.25 -13.79
N LEU A 130 0.16 -6.10 -15.04
CA LEU A 130 -0.02 -4.78 -15.65
C LEU A 130 -1.12 -3.98 -14.94
N THR A 131 -2.27 -4.57 -14.66
CA THR A 131 -3.37 -3.88 -13.98
C THR A 131 -3.00 -3.53 -12.54
N SER A 132 -2.27 -4.41 -11.85
CA SER A 132 -1.84 -4.15 -10.47
C SER A 132 -0.70 -3.13 -10.36
N SER A 133 0.20 -3.05 -11.36
CA SER A 133 1.42 -2.23 -11.29
C SER A 133 1.26 -0.85 -11.92
N ILE A 134 0.79 -0.79 -13.17
CA ILE A 134 0.76 0.45 -13.97
C ILE A 134 -0.20 1.48 -13.39
N LEU A 135 -1.32 1.05 -12.82
CA LEU A 135 -2.32 1.95 -12.25
C LEU A 135 -1.90 2.59 -10.92
N GLN A 136 -0.97 1.98 -10.18
CA GLN A 136 -0.58 2.45 -8.83
C GLN A 136 -0.11 3.91 -8.78
N PRO A 137 0.78 4.40 -9.66
CA PRO A 137 1.20 5.81 -9.63
C PRO A 137 0.07 6.78 -9.89
N PHE A 138 -0.88 6.41 -10.76
CA PHE A 138 -2.05 7.24 -11.09
C PHE A 138 -3.02 7.32 -9.92
N VAL A 139 -3.32 6.18 -9.30
CA VAL A 139 -4.15 6.10 -8.09
C VAL A 139 -3.50 6.88 -6.95
N GLY A 140 -2.20 6.69 -6.70
CA GLY A 140 -1.47 7.42 -5.68
C GLY A 140 -1.48 8.94 -5.91
N ARG A 141 -1.29 9.39 -7.16
CA ARG A 141 -1.37 10.81 -7.52
C ARG A 141 -2.78 11.38 -7.32
N TYR A 142 -3.81 10.61 -7.65
CA TYR A 142 -5.19 11.04 -7.44
C TYR A 142 -5.49 11.18 -5.95
N ALA A 143 -5.12 10.18 -5.14
CA ALA A 143 -5.34 10.17 -3.71
C ALA A 143 -4.58 11.29 -2.96
N ASP A 144 -3.39 11.70 -3.45
CA ASP A 144 -2.66 12.83 -2.88
C ASP A 144 -3.41 14.16 -3.01
N ARG A 145 -4.19 14.32 -4.11
CA ARG A 145 -4.97 15.53 -4.37
C ARG A 145 -6.36 15.47 -3.76
N HIS A 146 -6.97 14.29 -3.79
CA HIS A 146 -8.34 14.01 -3.38
C HIS A 146 -8.34 12.81 -2.41
N PRO A 147 -7.95 13.01 -1.13
CA PRO A 147 -7.95 11.95 -0.15
C PRO A 147 -9.33 11.30 -0.02
N GLN A 148 -9.40 9.99 -0.26
CA GLN A 148 -10.64 9.22 -0.27
C GLN A 148 -10.59 8.18 0.85
N PRO A 149 -11.20 8.42 2.01
CA PRO A 149 -11.10 7.54 3.19
C PRO A 149 -11.50 6.08 2.94
N TYR A 150 -12.43 5.86 2.01
CA TYR A 150 -12.98 4.54 1.70
C TYR A 150 -12.44 3.93 0.40
N SER A 151 -11.43 4.52 -0.24
CA SER A 151 -10.83 4.01 -1.47
C SER A 151 -10.27 2.60 -1.31
N LEU A 152 -9.67 2.28 -0.15
CA LEU A 152 -9.14 0.96 0.17
C LEU A 152 -10.24 -0.11 0.19
N SER A 153 -11.39 0.18 0.81
CA SER A 153 -12.54 -0.72 0.80
C SER A 153 -13.11 -0.91 -0.61
N ALA A 154 -13.20 0.17 -1.38
CA ALA A 154 -13.64 0.11 -2.78
C ALA A 154 -12.68 -0.74 -3.61
N GLY A 155 -11.36 -0.58 -3.47
CA GLY A 155 -10.35 -1.43 -4.09
C GLY A 155 -10.53 -2.90 -3.73
N MET A 156 -10.76 -3.22 -2.46
CA MET A 156 -11.00 -4.59 -2.01
C MET A 156 -12.30 -5.18 -2.57
N CYS A 157 -13.34 -4.36 -2.84
CA CYS A 157 -14.54 -4.81 -3.53
C CYS A 157 -14.26 -5.24 -4.97
N PHE A 158 -13.35 -4.56 -5.71
CA PHE A 158 -12.91 -5.03 -7.02
C PHE A 158 -12.22 -6.39 -6.92
N THR A 159 -11.36 -6.59 -5.92
CA THR A 159 -10.72 -7.89 -5.65
C THR A 159 -11.76 -8.96 -5.33
N LEU A 160 -12.75 -8.66 -4.49
CA LEU A 160 -13.84 -9.58 -4.14
C LEU A 160 -14.64 -10.01 -5.39
N VAL A 161 -15.08 -9.05 -6.20
CA VAL A 161 -15.81 -9.33 -7.45
C VAL A 161 -14.97 -10.15 -8.41
N GLY A 162 -13.68 -9.79 -8.57
CA GLY A 162 -12.74 -10.52 -9.39
C GLY A 162 -12.53 -11.97 -8.93
N LEU A 163 -12.44 -12.22 -7.61
CA LEU A 163 -12.33 -13.58 -7.06
C LEU A 163 -13.56 -14.43 -7.31
N VAL A 164 -14.75 -13.88 -7.06
CA VAL A 164 -16.01 -14.58 -7.33
C VAL A 164 -16.12 -14.88 -8.82
N ALA A 165 -15.80 -13.89 -9.68
CA ALA A 165 -15.81 -14.10 -11.12
C ALA A 165 -14.80 -15.18 -11.54
N LEU A 166 -13.58 -15.21 -10.96
CA LEU A 166 -12.56 -16.22 -11.23
C LEU A 166 -13.01 -17.62 -10.83
N ALA A 167 -13.69 -17.75 -9.68
CA ALA A 167 -14.21 -19.05 -9.20
C ALA A 167 -15.20 -19.69 -10.18
N PHE A 168 -15.97 -18.89 -10.90
CA PHE A 168 -16.99 -19.35 -11.84
C PHE A 168 -16.67 -19.07 -13.30
N ALA A 169 -15.45 -18.63 -13.62
CA ALA A 169 -15.04 -18.32 -14.99
C ALA A 169 -15.05 -19.58 -15.87
N PRO A 170 -15.86 -19.62 -16.95
CA PRO A 170 -16.03 -20.82 -17.77
C PRO A 170 -15.02 -20.93 -18.92
N SER A 171 -14.23 -19.89 -19.18
CA SER A 171 -13.32 -19.83 -20.32
C SER A 171 -12.21 -18.79 -20.11
N PHE A 172 -11.30 -18.69 -21.07
CA PHE A 172 -10.10 -17.85 -21.00
C PHE A 172 -10.39 -16.34 -20.80
N LEU A 173 -11.31 -15.76 -21.57
CA LEU A 173 -11.62 -14.34 -21.48
C LEU A 173 -12.23 -13.92 -20.13
N PRO A 174 -13.24 -14.61 -19.57
CA PRO A 174 -13.69 -14.36 -18.20
C PRO A 174 -12.59 -14.49 -17.15
N ILE A 175 -11.64 -15.43 -17.30
CA ILE A 175 -10.48 -15.54 -16.41
C ILE A 175 -9.62 -14.28 -16.49
N LEU A 176 -9.30 -13.79 -17.71
CA LEU A 176 -8.53 -12.57 -17.91
C LEU A 176 -9.21 -11.35 -17.27
N LEU A 177 -10.52 -11.21 -17.46
CA LEU A 177 -11.30 -10.11 -16.86
C LEU A 177 -11.31 -10.20 -15.34
N SER A 178 -11.42 -11.41 -14.79
CA SER A 178 -11.41 -11.67 -13.34
C SER A 178 -10.08 -11.24 -12.72
N VAL A 179 -8.94 -11.66 -13.29
CA VAL A 179 -7.62 -11.30 -12.78
C VAL A 179 -7.30 -9.82 -13.00
N ALA A 180 -7.83 -9.21 -14.07
CA ALA A 180 -7.74 -7.77 -14.27
C ALA A 180 -8.47 -6.98 -13.18
N LEU A 181 -9.66 -7.41 -12.76
CA LEU A 181 -10.39 -6.81 -11.64
C LEU A 181 -9.62 -6.94 -10.32
N ILE A 182 -9.04 -8.12 -10.05
CA ILE A 182 -8.20 -8.34 -8.87
C ILE A 182 -6.99 -7.39 -8.91
N GLY A 183 -6.33 -7.26 -10.07
CA GLY A 183 -5.22 -6.34 -10.27
C GLY A 183 -5.61 -4.88 -10.07
N CYS A 184 -6.76 -4.45 -10.58
CA CYS A 184 -7.29 -3.10 -10.33
C CYS A 184 -7.50 -2.83 -8.83
N GLY A 185 -8.06 -3.80 -8.09
CA GLY A 185 -8.21 -3.70 -6.63
C GLY A 185 -6.87 -3.52 -5.93
N SER A 186 -5.88 -4.34 -6.30
CA SER A 186 -4.51 -4.29 -5.80
C SER A 186 -3.82 -2.94 -6.09
N SER A 187 -4.05 -2.37 -7.28
CA SER A 187 -3.47 -1.08 -7.68
C SER A 187 -3.93 0.10 -6.83
N VAL A 188 -5.14 0.03 -6.28
CA VAL A 188 -5.65 1.00 -5.31
C VAL A 188 -5.07 0.73 -3.93
N PHE A 189 -4.96 -0.55 -3.56
CA PHE A 189 -4.60 -0.95 -2.21
C PHE A 189 -3.19 -0.49 -1.82
N HIS A 190 -2.15 -0.86 -2.56
CA HIS A 190 -0.76 -0.67 -2.14
C HIS A 190 -0.36 0.80 -1.88
N PRO A 191 -0.57 1.76 -2.81
CA PRO A 191 -0.16 3.14 -2.59
C PRO A 191 -0.93 3.82 -1.46
N GLU A 192 -2.26 3.60 -1.39
CA GLU A 192 -3.08 4.26 -0.38
C GLU A 192 -2.92 3.62 1.00
N ALA A 193 -2.77 2.30 1.08
CA ALA A 193 -2.50 1.60 2.32
C ALA A 193 -1.14 1.99 2.92
N SER A 194 -0.10 2.11 2.10
CA SER A 194 1.21 2.63 2.52
C SER A 194 1.10 4.05 3.07
N ARG A 195 0.30 4.92 2.42
CA ARG A 195 0.03 6.27 2.87
C ARG A 195 -0.69 6.30 4.23
N VAL A 196 -1.74 5.50 4.41
CA VAL A 196 -2.48 5.37 5.67
C VAL A 196 -1.57 4.86 6.78
N ALA A 197 -0.71 3.87 6.52
CA ALA A 197 0.28 3.38 7.47
C ALA A 197 1.24 4.50 7.91
N GLN A 198 1.70 5.33 6.99
CA GLN A 198 2.55 6.48 7.33
C GLN A 198 1.82 7.55 8.15
N LEU A 199 0.52 7.80 7.89
CA LEU A 199 -0.31 8.71 8.69
C LEU A 199 -0.51 8.18 10.13
N ALA A 200 -0.62 6.86 10.29
CA ALA A 200 -0.78 6.20 11.58
C ALA A 200 0.54 6.03 12.37
N SER A 201 1.68 6.40 11.79
CA SER A 201 3.02 6.08 12.29
C SER A 201 3.45 6.82 13.57
N GLY A 202 2.84 7.98 13.88
CA GLY A 202 3.28 8.82 15.00
C GLY A 202 4.78 9.21 14.93
N GLY A 203 5.32 9.38 13.71
CA GLY A 203 6.74 9.69 13.46
C GLY A 203 7.64 8.47 13.20
N LYS A 204 7.20 7.24 13.54
CA LYS A 204 7.95 6.00 13.29
C LYS A 204 7.60 5.41 11.91
N LYS A 205 7.81 6.19 10.85
CA LYS A 205 7.35 5.86 9.49
C LYS A 205 7.92 4.55 8.95
N SER A 206 9.21 4.28 9.18
CA SER A 206 9.84 3.05 8.71
C SER A 206 9.28 1.81 9.40
N LEU A 207 9.04 1.88 10.72
CA LEU A 207 8.40 0.81 11.46
C LEU A 207 6.97 0.56 10.98
N ALA A 208 6.19 1.63 10.79
CA ALA A 208 4.83 1.53 10.28
C ALA A 208 4.78 0.86 8.89
N GLN A 209 5.65 1.29 7.98
CA GLN A 209 5.78 0.68 6.66
C GLN A 209 6.22 -0.78 6.72
N SER A 210 7.07 -1.14 7.70
CA SER A 210 7.51 -2.53 7.87
C SER A 210 6.42 -3.43 8.42
N ILE A 211 5.62 -2.97 9.40
CA ILE A 211 4.45 -3.72 9.89
C ILE A 211 3.49 -4.00 8.72
N PHE A 212 3.23 -2.98 7.89
CA PHE A 212 2.43 -3.13 6.70
C PHE A 212 3.02 -4.17 5.73
N GLN A 213 4.33 -4.09 5.45
CA GLN A 213 4.99 -4.95 4.47
C GLN A 213 5.16 -6.40 4.95
N VAL A 214 5.33 -6.62 6.24
CA VAL A 214 5.36 -7.99 6.82
C VAL A 214 4.04 -8.70 6.60
N GLY A 215 2.91 -7.96 6.68
CA GLY A 215 1.60 -8.51 6.30
C GLY A 215 1.61 -9.06 4.89
N GLY A 216 2.00 -8.25 3.89
CA GLY A 216 2.05 -8.67 2.49
C GLY A 216 2.98 -9.87 2.25
N ASN A 217 4.21 -9.81 2.78
CA ASN A 217 5.16 -10.93 2.64
C ASN A 217 4.63 -12.23 3.30
N GLY A 218 3.97 -12.10 4.46
CA GLY A 218 3.31 -13.25 5.13
C GLY A 218 2.16 -13.80 4.28
N GLY A 219 1.33 -12.93 3.71
CA GLY A 219 0.23 -13.32 2.82
C GLY A 219 0.74 -14.05 1.58
N SER A 220 1.77 -13.49 0.93
CA SER A 220 2.40 -14.09 -0.24
C SER A 220 2.99 -15.48 0.03
N ALA A 221 3.48 -15.72 1.24
CA ALA A 221 3.97 -17.03 1.65
C ALA A 221 2.83 -18.03 1.95
N ILE A 222 1.76 -17.59 2.60
CA ILE A 222 0.63 -18.43 3.01
C ILE A 222 -0.28 -18.81 1.83
N GLY A 223 -0.44 -17.92 0.84
CA GLY A 223 -1.39 -18.12 -0.26
C GLY A 223 -1.21 -19.42 -1.04
N PRO A 224 -0.01 -19.75 -1.55
CA PRO A 224 0.24 -21.02 -2.24
C PRO A 224 -0.02 -22.25 -1.36
N LEU A 225 0.28 -22.16 -0.06
CA LEU A 225 -0.02 -23.24 0.89
C LEU A 225 -1.53 -23.49 0.99
N LEU A 226 -2.32 -22.42 1.14
CA LEU A 226 -3.78 -22.54 1.18
C LEU A 226 -4.36 -22.98 -0.18
N ALA A 227 -3.78 -22.54 -1.29
CA ALA A 227 -4.17 -23.04 -2.61
C ALA A 227 -3.95 -24.54 -2.72
N ALA A 228 -2.80 -25.07 -2.26
CA ALA A 228 -2.52 -26.50 -2.27
C ALA A 228 -3.49 -27.30 -1.37
N LEU A 229 -3.92 -26.75 -0.24
CA LEU A 229 -4.81 -27.41 0.72
C LEU A 229 -6.30 -27.30 0.36
N ILE A 230 -6.71 -26.20 -0.30
CA ILE A 230 -8.12 -25.89 -0.54
C ILE A 230 -8.44 -25.98 -2.04
N VAL A 231 -7.66 -25.34 -2.91
CA VAL A 231 -8.05 -25.21 -4.31
C VAL A 231 -7.70 -26.46 -5.12
N ILE A 232 -6.51 -27.02 -4.90
CA ILE A 232 -6.10 -28.23 -5.64
C ILE A 232 -7.04 -29.40 -5.40
N PRO A 233 -7.45 -29.75 -4.14
CA PRO A 233 -8.38 -30.83 -3.91
C PRO A 233 -9.83 -30.56 -4.35
N PHE A 234 -10.30 -29.30 -4.22
CA PHE A 234 -11.73 -28.96 -4.44
C PHE A 234 -12.00 -28.23 -5.75
N GLY A 235 -10.96 -27.98 -6.56
CA GLY A 235 -11.07 -27.38 -7.88
C GLY A 235 -11.27 -25.87 -7.90
N GLN A 236 -11.47 -25.33 -9.12
CA GLN A 236 -11.53 -23.87 -9.37
C GLN A 236 -12.56 -23.15 -8.51
N HIS A 237 -13.74 -23.73 -8.27
CA HIS A 237 -14.82 -23.10 -7.49
C HIS A 237 -14.39 -22.81 -6.04
N ALA A 238 -13.45 -23.58 -5.50
CA ALA A 238 -12.92 -23.37 -4.16
C ALA A 238 -12.15 -22.06 -3.99
N VAL A 239 -11.76 -21.40 -5.09
CA VAL A 239 -11.25 -20.02 -5.07
C VAL A 239 -12.25 -19.06 -4.44
N GLY A 240 -13.54 -19.34 -4.58
CA GLY A 240 -14.61 -18.56 -3.97
C GLY A 240 -14.52 -18.48 -2.43
N TRP A 241 -13.91 -19.44 -1.75
CA TRP A 241 -13.68 -19.36 -0.30
C TRP A 241 -12.77 -18.20 0.11
N PHE A 242 -11.84 -17.79 -0.75
CA PHE A 242 -11.00 -16.64 -0.50
C PHE A 242 -11.78 -15.31 -0.56
N ALA A 243 -13.01 -15.32 -1.09
CA ALA A 243 -13.93 -14.18 -0.99
C ALA A 243 -14.24 -13.83 0.48
N LEU A 244 -14.26 -14.80 1.40
CA LEU A 244 -14.40 -14.55 2.84
C LEU A 244 -13.25 -13.71 3.39
N ALA A 245 -12.02 -13.97 2.92
CA ALA A 245 -10.86 -13.15 3.29
C ALA A 245 -10.97 -11.72 2.71
N ALA A 246 -11.46 -11.58 1.47
CA ALA A 246 -11.70 -10.26 0.86
C ALA A 246 -12.82 -9.49 1.58
N LEU A 247 -13.90 -10.17 2.00
CA LEU A 247 -14.97 -9.57 2.81
C LEU A 247 -14.45 -9.11 4.18
N LEU A 248 -13.68 -9.94 4.87
CA LEU A 248 -13.05 -9.58 6.14
C LEU A 248 -12.13 -8.37 5.97
N ALA A 249 -11.26 -8.38 4.95
CA ALA A 249 -10.39 -7.25 4.66
C ALA A 249 -11.20 -5.98 4.34
N SER A 250 -12.28 -6.09 3.55
CA SER A 250 -13.15 -4.95 3.23
C SER A 250 -13.81 -4.36 4.49
N ALA A 251 -14.32 -5.21 5.40
CA ALA A 251 -14.91 -4.77 6.66
C ALA A 251 -13.89 -4.05 7.56
N LEU A 252 -12.67 -4.59 7.67
CA LEU A 252 -11.58 -3.96 8.40
C LEU A 252 -11.18 -2.61 7.77
N LEU A 253 -11.15 -2.53 6.44
CA LEU A 253 -10.79 -1.32 5.70
C LEU A 253 -11.88 -0.23 5.81
N VAL A 254 -13.17 -0.60 5.92
CA VAL A 254 -14.24 0.37 6.25
C VAL A 254 -13.96 1.03 7.61
N ARG A 255 -13.54 0.25 8.60
CA ARG A 255 -13.19 0.77 9.93
C ARG A 255 -11.97 1.70 9.88
N VAL A 256 -10.96 1.34 9.09
CA VAL A 256 -9.79 2.21 8.82
C VAL A 256 -10.24 3.48 8.09
N GLY A 257 -11.11 3.38 7.10
CA GLY A 257 -11.68 4.52 6.37
C GLY A 257 -12.42 5.50 7.28
N TYR A 258 -13.19 4.98 8.24
CA TYR A 258 -13.83 5.80 9.27
C TYR A 258 -12.80 6.57 10.12
N TRP A 259 -11.78 5.90 10.64
CA TRP A 259 -10.68 6.55 11.35
C TRP A 259 -9.99 7.63 10.49
N TYR A 260 -9.73 7.30 9.21
CA TYR A 260 -9.09 8.24 8.28
C TYR A 260 -9.97 9.46 8.00
N SER A 261 -11.29 9.28 7.88
CA SER A 261 -12.24 10.39 7.70
C SER A 261 -12.24 11.35 8.89
N LEU A 262 -12.18 10.82 10.13
CA LEU A 262 -12.06 11.62 11.35
C LEU A 262 -10.75 12.40 11.38
N LEU A 263 -9.65 11.77 10.97
CA LEU A 263 -8.35 12.41 10.88
C LEU A 263 -8.37 13.58 9.88
N LEU A 264 -8.94 13.39 8.69
CA LEU A 264 -9.07 14.43 7.67
C LEU A 264 -9.93 15.61 8.16
N ASN A 265 -11.05 15.34 8.84
CA ASN A 265 -11.91 16.38 9.38
C ASN A 265 -11.22 17.20 10.48
N ARG A 266 -10.43 16.53 11.35
CA ARG A 266 -9.65 17.19 12.40
C ARG A 266 -8.58 18.13 11.82
N PHE A 267 -7.97 17.76 10.70
CA PHE A 267 -6.91 18.56 10.05
C PHE A 267 -7.40 19.50 8.96
N ARG A 268 -8.71 19.54 8.63
CA ARG A 268 -9.26 20.47 7.64
C ARG A 268 -8.96 21.94 7.98
N GLY A 269 -9.02 22.32 9.27
CA GLY A 269 -8.66 23.66 9.73
C GLY A 269 -7.16 23.92 9.95
N ALA A 270 -6.36 22.85 10.08
CA ALA A 270 -4.92 22.92 10.35
C ALA A 270 -4.04 22.71 9.10
N ARG A 271 -4.67 22.42 7.95
CA ARG A 271 -3.96 22.08 6.70
C ARG A 271 -3.07 23.19 6.17
N ASP A 272 -3.40 24.47 6.49
CA ASP A 272 -2.56 25.61 6.12
C ASP A 272 -1.34 25.81 7.02
N LYS A 273 -1.30 25.23 8.23
CA LYS A 273 -0.23 25.48 9.20
C LYS A 273 0.77 24.33 9.40
N ARG A 274 0.47 23.12 8.88
CA ARG A 274 1.35 21.95 9.01
C ARG A 274 1.69 21.28 7.67
N ARG A 275 1.97 22.04 6.65
CA ARG A 275 2.88 21.54 5.62
C ARG A 275 4.19 21.30 6.35
N ALA A 276 4.59 20.01 6.52
CA ALA A 276 5.95 19.72 6.92
C ALA A 276 6.84 20.55 6.01
N ALA A 277 7.70 21.39 6.62
CA ALA A 277 8.59 22.21 5.85
C ALA A 277 9.28 21.28 4.85
N PRO A 278 9.19 21.54 3.54
CA PRO A 278 9.83 20.68 2.56
C PRO A 278 11.29 20.58 2.96
N VAL A 279 11.84 19.36 2.92
CA VAL A 279 13.27 19.18 3.04
C VAL A 279 13.85 20.07 1.96
N SER A 280 14.55 21.13 2.33
CA SER A 280 15.03 22.19 1.41
C SER A 280 16.26 21.70 0.63
N LEU A 281 16.10 20.55 -0.05
CA LEU A 281 17.13 20.05 -0.95
C LEU A 281 16.88 20.60 -2.37
N PRO A 282 17.96 20.97 -3.09
CA PRO A 282 17.85 21.33 -4.50
C PRO A 282 17.15 20.23 -5.31
N GLU A 283 16.30 20.60 -6.24
CA GLU A 283 15.52 19.64 -7.06
C GLU A 283 16.44 18.62 -7.79
N ARG A 284 17.62 19.05 -8.20
CA ARG A 284 18.65 18.17 -8.80
C ARG A 284 19.09 17.07 -7.82
N THR A 285 19.27 17.42 -6.55
CA THR A 285 19.62 16.45 -5.49
C THR A 285 18.47 15.47 -5.23
N VAL A 286 17.24 15.97 -5.20
CA VAL A 286 16.04 15.11 -5.04
C VAL A 286 15.90 14.13 -6.20
N ARG A 287 16.04 14.58 -7.46
CA ARG A 287 15.99 13.69 -8.64
C ARG A 287 17.08 12.64 -8.61
N ARG A 288 18.32 13.04 -8.27
CA ARG A 288 19.44 12.10 -8.12
C ARG A 288 19.16 11.06 -7.03
N ALA A 289 18.66 11.47 -5.88
CA ALA A 289 18.32 10.56 -4.79
C ALA A 289 17.20 9.57 -5.21
N LEU A 290 16.14 10.03 -5.85
CA LEU A 290 15.08 9.16 -6.36
C LEU A 290 15.61 8.16 -7.40
N PHE A 291 16.49 8.58 -8.30
CA PHE A 291 17.13 7.67 -9.28
C PHE A 291 17.96 6.59 -8.58
N ILE A 292 18.75 6.96 -7.57
CA ILE A 292 19.52 6.00 -6.77
C ILE A 292 18.58 4.99 -6.09
N LEU A 293 17.45 5.44 -5.52
CA LEU A 293 16.48 4.55 -4.90
C LEU A 293 15.82 3.59 -5.91
N VAL A 294 15.57 4.03 -7.15
CA VAL A 294 15.09 3.16 -8.23
C VAL A 294 16.13 2.09 -8.56
N LEU A 295 17.41 2.47 -8.62
CA LEU A 295 18.50 1.51 -8.83
C LEU A 295 18.61 0.51 -7.67
N MET A 296 18.36 0.94 -6.43
CA MET A 296 18.33 0.06 -5.27
C MET A 296 17.17 -0.94 -5.35
N ILE A 297 15.98 -0.50 -5.79
CA ILE A 297 14.83 -1.40 -6.04
C ILE A 297 15.14 -2.38 -7.16
N PHE A 298 15.72 -1.92 -8.26
CA PHE A 298 16.15 -2.80 -9.35
C PHE A 298 17.08 -3.90 -8.82
N SER A 299 18.18 -3.52 -8.16
CA SER A 299 19.14 -4.46 -7.58
C SER A 299 18.45 -5.53 -6.72
N LYS A 300 17.63 -5.06 -5.77
CA LYS A 300 16.95 -5.93 -4.80
C LYS A 300 15.95 -6.86 -5.48
N TYR A 301 15.05 -6.32 -6.33
CA TYR A 301 13.93 -7.11 -6.85
C TYR A 301 14.30 -7.98 -8.04
N PHE A 302 15.32 -7.62 -8.81
CA PHE A 302 15.91 -8.55 -9.79
C PHE A 302 16.58 -9.74 -9.09
N PHE A 303 17.39 -9.50 -8.06
CA PHE A 303 17.94 -10.58 -7.25
C PHE A 303 16.85 -11.45 -6.63
N ASN A 304 15.85 -10.81 -5.99
CA ASN A 304 14.74 -11.53 -5.38
C ASN A 304 13.93 -12.34 -6.39
N ALA A 305 13.75 -11.85 -7.62
CA ALA A 305 13.07 -12.58 -8.69
C ALA A 305 13.83 -13.87 -9.06
N CYS A 306 15.16 -13.80 -9.11
CA CYS A 306 15.98 -15.00 -9.31
C CYS A 306 15.81 -16.00 -8.15
N MET A 307 15.86 -15.52 -6.90
CA MET A 307 15.67 -16.36 -5.71
C MET A 307 14.29 -17.01 -5.69
N THR A 308 13.23 -16.25 -5.91
CA THR A 308 11.86 -16.78 -5.80
C THR A 308 11.47 -17.70 -6.94
N SER A 309 12.01 -17.48 -8.14
CA SER A 309 11.63 -18.25 -9.33
C SER A 309 12.56 -19.42 -9.62
N TYR A 310 13.85 -19.30 -9.26
CA TYR A 310 14.87 -20.26 -9.75
C TYR A 310 15.69 -20.92 -8.64
N PHE A 311 15.57 -20.52 -7.38
CA PHE A 311 16.33 -21.11 -6.28
C PHE A 311 16.04 -22.60 -6.08
N THR A 312 14.79 -23.01 -6.22
CA THR A 312 14.41 -24.42 -6.15
C THR A 312 15.07 -25.24 -7.26
N PHE A 313 15.08 -24.72 -8.48
CA PHE A 313 15.76 -25.39 -9.61
C PHE A 313 17.27 -25.45 -9.40
N PHE A 314 17.89 -24.38 -8.88
CA PHE A 314 19.32 -24.38 -8.55
C PHE A 314 19.67 -25.44 -7.49
N LEU A 315 18.83 -25.60 -6.46
CA LEU A 315 19.05 -26.62 -5.43
C LEU A 315 18.87 -28.04 -5.96
N MET A 316 17.90 -28.25 -6.84
CA MET A 316 17.66 -29.53 -7.50
C MET A 316 18.82 -29.90 -8.42
N ASP A 317 19.26 -28.99 -9.27
CA ASP A 317 20.33 -29.19 -10.26
C ASP A 317 21.69 -29.43 -9.59
N LYS A 318 22.05 -28.57 -8.62
CA LYS A 318 23.37 -28.60 -7.99
C LYS A 318 23.52 -29.68 -6.92
N PHE A 319 22.46 -29.94 -6.13
CA PHE A 319 22.55 -30.80 -4.94
C PHE A 319 21.67 -32.04 -5.01
N GLY A 320 20.91 -32.23 -6.09
CA GLY A 320 20.04 -33.39 -6.29
C GLY A 320 18.86 -33.42 -5.30
N LEU A 321 18.42 -32.26 -4.77
CA LEU A 321 17.28 -32.22 -3.86
C LEU A 321 15.97 -32.55 -4.57
N THR A 322 15.03 -33.12 -3.85
CA THR A 322 13.66 -33.24 -4.34
C THR A 322 12.99 -31.87 -4.41
N VAL A 323 11.93 -31.76 -5.21
CA VAL A 323 11.11 -30.54 -5.30
C VAL A 323 10.64 -30.11 -3.91
N GLN A 324 10.16 -31.04 -3.09
CA GLN A 324 9.65 -30.75 -1.75
C GLN A 324 10.74 -30.19 -0.81
N GLN A 325 11.93 -30.79 -0.82
CA GLN A 325 13.08 -30.31 -0.03
C GLN A 325 13.50 -28.90 -0.44
N SER A 326 13.55 -28.65 -1.76
CA SER A 326 13.89 -27.33 -2.31
C SER A 326 12.84 -26.27 -1.93
N GLN A 327 11.56 -26.64 -1.86
CA GLN A 327 10.49 -25.75 -1.40
C GLN A 327 10.65 -25.38 0.09
N TYR A 328 11.07 -26.30 0.94
CA TYR A 328 11.37 -25.98 2.34
C TYR A 328 12.53 -24.98 2.48
N CYS A 329 13.54 -25.10 1.64
CA CYS A 329 14.65 -24.13 1.61
C CYS A 329 14.19 -22.76 1.13
N LEU A 330 13.33 -22.69 0.12
CA LEU A 330 12.73 -21.44 -0.37
C LEU A 330 11.84 -20.81 0.72
N PHE A 331 11.02 -21.60 1.41
CA PHE A 331 10.22 -21.12 2.54
C PHE A 331 11.10 -20.51 3.64
N ALA A 332 12.22 -21.15 4.01
CA ALA A 332 13.15 -20.61 4.99
C ALA A 332 13.70 -19.23 4.58
N TYR A 333 14.05 -19.05 3.29
CA TYR A 333 14.45 -17.76 2.73
C TYR A 333 13.33 -16.71 2.86
N LEU A 334 12.09 -17.07 2.46
CA LEU A 334 10.96 -16.15 2.48
C LEU A 334 10.52 -15.79 3.92
N ALA A 335 10.59 -16.73 4.86
CA ALA A 335 10.34 -16.47 6.27
C ALA A 335 11.37 -15.49 6.86
N ALA A 336 12.65 -15.70 6.55
CA ALA A 336 13.71 -14.77 6.93
C ALA A 336 13.51 -13.38 6.30
N PHE A 337 13.06 -13.34 5.04
CA PHE A 337 12.72 -12.10 4.33
C PHE A 337 11.60 -11.33 5.05
N ALA A 338 10.54 -12.00 5.51
CA ALA A 338 9.46 -11.37 6.27
C ALA A 338 9.96 -10.79 7.60
N ILE A 339 10.78 -11.53 8.35
CA ILE A 339 11.41 -11.08 9.60
C ILE A 339 12.34 -9.87 9.33
N GLY A 340 13.19 -9.96 8.30
CA GLY A 340 14.12 -8.89 7.93
C GLY A 340 13.40 -7.58 7.58
N THR A 341 12.23 -7.67 6.96
CA THR A 341 11.39 -6.50 6.65
C THR A 341 10.99 -5.74 7.93
N LEU A 342 10.61 -6.46 8.98
CA LEU A 342 10.23 -5.85 10.27
C LEU A 342 11.46 -5.20 10.95
N LEU A 343 12.58 -5.90 10.98
CA LEU A 343 13.82 -5.39 11.55
C LEU A 343 14.30 -4.13 10.84
N GLY A 344 14.19 -4.10 9.52
CA GLY A 344 14.58 -2.95 8.70
C GLY A 344 13.82 -1.67 9.03
N GLY A 345 12.54 -1.77 9.37
CA GLY A 345 11.75 -0.61 9.78
C GLY A 345 12.18 -0.05 11.14
N PHE A 346 12.37 -0.94 12.10
CA PHE A 346 12.84 -0.54 13.42
C PHE A 346 14.24 0.12 13.36
N LEU A 347 15.15 -0.49 12.61
CA LEU A 347 16.50 0.03 12.42
C LEU A 347 16.50 1.35 11.64
N GLY A 348 15.61 1.50 10.65
CA GLY A 348 15.47 2.70 9.82
C GLY A 348 15.08 3.95 10.63
N ASP A 349 14.18 3.80 11.60
CA ASP A 349 13.76 4.89 12.48
C ASP A 349 14.83 5.23 13.54
N ARG A 350 15.65 4.23 13.96
CA ARG A 350 16.68 4.41 15.00
C ARG A 350 18.00 4.94 14.45
N TYR A 351 18.53 4.35 13.37
CA TYR A 351 19.86 4.63 12.84
C TYR A 351 19.84 5.51 11.59
N GLY A 352 18.68 5.70 10.98
CA GLY A 352 18.51 6.49 9.76
C GLY A 352 18.39 5.61 8.50
N ARG A 353 17.48 6.00 7.62
CA ARG A 353 17.06 5.21 6.45
C ARG A 353 18.18 4.99 5.44
N LYS A 354 19.03 5.98 5.21
CA LYS A 354 20.20 5.87 4.32
C LYS A 354 21.08 4.69 4.70
N TYR A 355 21.41 4.55 5.99
CA TYR A 355 22.29 3.49 6.46
C TYR A 355 21.62 2.12 6.36
N VAL A 356 20.31 2.03 6.67
CA VAL A 356 19.58 0.77 6.51
C VAL A 356 19.55 0.34 5.05
N ILE A 357 19.30 1.26 4.11
CA ILE A 357 19.33 0.95 2.66
C ILE A 357 20.71 0.45 2.25
N LEU A 358 21.77 1.16 2.66
CA LEU A 358 23.14 0.78 2.35
C LEU A 358 23.49 -0.61 2.88
N PHE A 359 23.33 -0.83 4.19
CA PHE A 359 23.68 -2.09 4.84
C PHE A 359 22.77 -3.25 4.39
N SER A 360 21.53 -2.98 4.06
CA SER A 360 20.61 -4.02 3.58
C SER A 360 21.02 -4.56 2.20
N ILE A 361 21.34 -3.70 1.26
CA ILE A 361 21.63 -4.13 -0.10
C ILE A 361 23.10 -4.53 -0.22
N LEU A 362 24.02 -3.64 0.13
CA LEU A 362 25.46 -3.93 0.04
C LEU A 362 25.89 -4.98 1.06
N GLY A 363 25.33 -4.97 2.27
CA GLY A 363 25.63 -5.97 3.30
C GLY A 363 25.15 -7.36 2.98
N ALA A 364 24.21 -7.54 2.06
CA ALA A 364 23.82 -8.84 1.54
C ALA A 364 24.85 -9.42 0.55
N ALA A 365 25.69 -8.59 -0.10
CA ALA A 365 26.58 -8.98 -1.16
C ALA A 365 27.56 -10.11 -0.78
N PRO A 366 28.26 -10.11 0.38
CA PRO A 366 29.18 -11.20 0.70
C PRO A 366 28.47 -12.56 0.81
N PHE A 367 27.23 -12.58 1.33
CA PHE A 367 26.45 -13.81 1.47
C PHE A 367 25.93 -14.30 0.11
N THR A 368 25.46 -13.38 -0.74
CA THR A 368 24.97 -13.73 -2.09
C THR A 368 26.11 -14.24 -2.94
N LEU A 369 27.26 -13.57 -2.97
CA LEU A 369 28.42 -13.95 -3.78
C LEU A 369 29.01 -15.30 -3.36
N ALA A 370 29.01 -15.64 -2.09
CA ALA A 370 29.50 -16.92 -1.59
C ALA A 370 28.53 -18.08 -1.93
N MET A 371 27.22 -17.84 -1.92
CA MET A 371 26.16 -18.85 -2.00
C MET A 371 26.32 -19.85 -3.16
N PRO A 372 26.65 -19.46 -4.42
CA PRO A 372 26.78 -20.41 -5.53
C PRO A 372 27.97 -21.37 -5.41
N TYR A 373 28.91 -21.10 -4.55
CA TYR A 373 30.18 -21.84 -4.44
C TYR A 373 30.28 -22.78 -3.22
N LEU A 374 29.26 -22.69 -2.34
CA LEU A 374 29.24 -23.42 -1.08
C LEU A 374 28.52 -24.77 -1.19
N GLY A 375 28.71 -25.65 -0.20
CA GLY A 375 27.92 -26.86 -0.02
C GLY A 375 26.51 -26.57 0.48
N LEU A 376 25.61 -27.56 0.41
CA LEU A 376 24.17 -27.40 0.67
C LEU A 376 23.84 -26.65 1.96
N GLY A 377 24.37 -27.10 3.11
CA GLY A 377 24.06 -26.48 4.40
C GLY A 377 24.44 -25.01 4.48
N TRP A 378 25.62 -24.64 3.93
CA TRP A 378 26.05 -23.26 3.89
C TRP A 378 25.26 -22.44 2.85
N THR A 379 24.89 -23.01 1.71
CA THR A 379 24.01 -22.35 0.72
C THR A 379 22.67 -21.96 1.34
N ILE A 380 22.05 -22.87 2.11
CA ILE A 380 20.80 -22.59 2.82
C ILE A 380 21.03 -21.52 3.90
N ALA A 381 22.08 -21.62 4.70
CA ALA A 381 22.40 -20.62 5.73
C ALA A 381 22.61 -19.23 5.11
N MET A 382 23.38 -19.14 4.03
CA MET A 382 23.61 -17.87 3.29
C MET A 382 22.30 -17.33 2.70
N SER A 383 21.44 -18.19 2.19
CA SER A 383 20.13 -17.74 1.65
C SER A 383 19.24 -17.13 2.75
N VAL A 384 19.16 -17.75 3.92
CA VAL A 384 18.42 -17.25 5.09
C VAL A 384 18.97 -15.90 5.55
N ILE A 385 20.30 -15.78 5.71
CA ILE A 385 20.95 -14.51 6.10
C ILE A 385 20.70 -13.44 5.01
N THR A 386 20.81 -13.79 3.74
CA THR A 386 20.51 -12.88 2.63
C THR A 386 19.07 -12.41 2.69
N GLY A 387 18.11 -13.31 2.88
CA GLY A 387 16.70 -12.96 3.01
C GLY A 387 16.46 -11.96 4.14
N LEU A 388 17.03 -12.24 5.32
CA LEU A 388 16.93 -11.37 6.49
C LEU A 388 17.50 -9.97 6.23
N VAL A 389 18.68 -9.88 5.63
CA VAL A 389 19.41 -8.63 5.41
C VAL A 389 18.76 -7.82 4.28
N ILE A 390 18.57 -8.42 3.10
CA ILE A 390 18.11 -7.69 1.91
C ILE A 390 16.66 -7.20 2.04
N ALA A 391 15.84 -7.89 2.84
CA ALA A 391 14.45 -7.52 3.05
C ALA A 391 14.29 -6.17 3.73
N SER A 392 15.22 -5.80 4.62
CA SER A 392 15.13 -4.59 5.44
C SER A 392 15.14 -3.27 4.65
N ALA A 393 15.62 -3.27 3.39
CA ALA A 393 15.74 -2.04 2.59
C ALA A 393 14.41 -1.44 2.16
N PHE A 394 13.39 -2.25 1.81
CA PHE A 394 12.24 -1.74 1.06
C PHE A 394 11.42 -0.71 1.83
N SER A 395 11.10 -1.00 3.08
CA SER A 395 10.38 -0.06 3.94
C SER A 395 11.14 1.26 4.11
N ALA A 396 12.47 1.18 4.27
CA ALA A 396 13.34 2.36 4.36
C ALA A 396 13.37 3.15 3.03
N ILE A 397 13.41 2.46 1.88
CA ILE A 397 13.41 3.08 0.54
C ILE A 397 12.11 3.85 0.32
N VAL A 398 10.94 3.24 0.54
CA VAL A 398 9.64 3.89 0.34
C VAL A 398 9.50 5.12 1.23
N VAL A 399 9.86 5.01 2.51
CA VAL A 399 9.76 6.14 3.44
C VAL A 399 10.77 7.25 3.09
N TYR A 400 12.00 6.90 2.73
CA TYR A 400 12.99 7.88 2.28
C TYR A 400 12.50 8.63 1.04
N ALA A 401 11.97 7.92 0.04
CA ALA A 401 11.44 8.51 -1.18
C ALA A 401 10.26 9.45 -0.92
N THR A 402 9.34 9.05 -0.02
CA THR A 402 8.17 9.87 0.34
C THR A 402 8.57 11.09 1.17
N ASP A 403 9.63 11.02 1.97
CA ASP A 403 10.16 12.19 2.69
C ASP A 403 10.83 13.22 1.76
N LEU A 404 11.37 12.79 0.62
CA LEU A 404 11.89 13.72 -0.41
C LEU A 404 10.77 14.52 -1.11
N LYS A 405 9.55 13.98 -1.18
CA LYS A 405 8.38 14.59 -1.84
C LYS A 405 7.13 14.41 -0.97
N PRO A 406 7.06 15.12 0.18
CA PRO A 406 6.00 14.92 1.18
C PRO A 406 4.60 15.40 0.70
N ASP A 407 4.54 16.15 -0.39
CA ASP A 407 3.32 16.56 -1.09
C ASP A 407 2.74 15.48 -2.01
N LYS A 408 3.50 14.39 -2.30
CA LYS A 408 3.18 13.34 -3.28
C LYS A 408 3.38 11.93 -2.74
N VAL A 409 3.01 11.70 -1.47
CA VAL A 409 3.27 10.44 -0.77
C VAL A 409 2.66 9.24 -1.50
N GLY A 410 1.39 9.33 -1.89
CA GLY A 410 0.70 8.24 -2.58
C GLY A 410 1.28 7.98 -3.97
N MET A 411 1.59 9.04 -4.74
CA MET A 411 2.21 8.90 -6.05
C MET A 411 3.60 8.25 -5.95
N ILE A 412 4.44 8.68 -5.02
CA ILE A 412 5.78 8.11 -4.82
C ILE A 412 5.67 6.65 -4.35
N ALA A 413 4.83 6.36 -3.37
CA ALA A 413 4.59 4.99 -2.94
C ALA A 413 4.11 4.12 -4.13
N GLY A 414 3.15 4.60 -4.92
CA GLY A 414 2.66 3.90 -6.11
C GLY A 414 3.75 3.61 -7.15
N ILE A 415 4.66 4.56 -7.41
CA ILE A 415 5.81 4.33 -8.31
C ILE A 415 6.70 3.22 -7.74
N PHE A 416 7.03 3.25 -6.46
CA PHE A 416 7.97 2.31 -5.87
C PHE A 416 7.36 0.90 -5.72
N PHE A 417 6.07 0.77 -5.38
CA PHE A 417 5.37 -0.51 -5.40
C PHE A 417 5.19 -1.04 -6.84
N GLY A 418 4.81 -0.17 -7.78
CA GLY A 418 4.71 -0.54 -9.19
C GLY A 418 6.04 -1.05 -9.76
N LEU A 419 7.17 -0.40 -9.42
CA LEU A 419 8.50 -0.84 -9.79
C LEU A 419 8.86 -2.18 -9.13
N MET A 420 8.50 -2.38 -7.87
CA MET A 420 8.74 -3.64 -7.15
C MET A 420 8.12 -4.83 -7.90
N PHE A 421 6.83 -4.76 -8.21
CA PHE A 421 6.13 -5.82 -8.92
C PHE A 421 6.58 -5.92 -10.38
N GLY A 422 6.67 -4.79 -11.08
CA GLY A 422 7.08 -4.76 -12.49
C GLY A 422 8.49 -5.32 -12.70
N LEU A 423 9.47 -4.88 -11.91
CA LEU A 423 10.85 -5.35 -11.99
C LEU A 423 10.97 -6.81 -11.56
N GLY A 424 10.17 -7.27 -10.58
CA GLY A 424 10.09 -8.67 -10.21
C GLY A 424 9.66 -9.55 -11.39
N GLY A 425 8.60 -9.16 -12.11
CA GLY A 425 8.10 -9.86 -13.29
C GLY A 425 9.11 -9.86 -14.44
N VAL A 426 9.68 -8.69 -14.77
CA VAL A 426 10.71 -8.55 -15.82
C VAL A 426 11.96 -9.34 -15.44
N GLY A 427 12.39 -9.29 -14.18
CA GLY A 427 13.55 -10.03 -13.70
C GLY A 427 13.38 -11.55 -13.84
N SER A 428 12.21 -12.07 -13.47
CA SER A 428 11.89 -13.49 -13.63
C SER A 428 11.92 -13.92 -15.11
N ALA A 429 11.28 -13.15 -15.99
CA ALA A 429 11.29 -13.43 -17.43
C ALA A 429 12.70 -13.36 -18.01
N PHE A 430 13.49 -12.35 -17.63
CA PHE A 430 14.86 -12.19 -18.08
C PHE A 430 15.75 -13.37 -17.66
N PHE A 431 15.69 -13.76 -16.39
CA PHE A 431 16.50 -14.89 -15.91
C PHE A 431 16.02 -16.23 -16.49
N GLY A 432 14.72 -16.41 -16.76
CA GLY A 432 14.22 -17.59 -17.46
C GLY A 432 14.76 -17.72 -18.87
N TRP A 433 14.67 -16.63 -19.64
CA TRP A 433 15.26 -16.57 -20.99
C TRP A 433 16.78 -16.82 -20.97
N LEU A 434 17.49 -16.22 -20.01
CA LEU A 434 18.94 -16.41 -19.89
C LEU A 434 19.29 -17.82 -19.45
N ALA A 435 18.48 -18.48 -18.61
CA ALA A 435 18.67 -19.85 -18.18
C ALA A 435 18.54 -20.84 -19.35
N ASP A 436 17.55 -20.63 -20.25
CA ASP A 436 17.35 -21.43 -21.44
C ASP A 436 18.54 -21.33 -22.42
N LEU A 437 19.22 -20.18 -22.45
CA LEU A 437 20.41 -19.96 -23.27
C LEU A 437 21.71 -20.47 -22.62
N THR A 438 21.73 -20.65 -21.31
CA THR A 438 22.96 -20.95 -20.55
C THR A 438 22.75 -22.11 -19.57
N SER A 439 22.50 -21.82 -18.31
CA SER A 439 22.14 -22.80 -17.28
C SER A 439 21.57 -22.11 -16.05
N ILE A 440 20.88 -22.89 -15.20
CA ILE A 440 20.39 -22.42 -13.90
C ILE A 440 21.54 -21.95 -13.00
N GLU A 441 22.66 -22.66 -13.00
CA GLU A 441 23.83 -22.27 -12.21
C GLU A 441 24.42 -20.93 -12.66
N PHE A 442 24.47 -20.68 -13.98
CA PHE A 442 24.97 -19.42 -14.54
C PHE A 442 24.11 -18.22 -14.13
N ILE A 443 22.78 -18.29 -14.27
CA ILE A 443 21.90 -17.19 -13.88
C ILE A 443 22.00 -16.91 -12.38
N PHE A 444 22.16 -17.96 -11.58
CA PHE A 444 22.34 -17.83 -10.15
C PHE A 444 23.62 -17.06 -9.82
N ARG A 445 24.76 -17.43 -10.44
CA ARG A 445 26.04 -16.72 -10.31
C ARG A 445 25.93 -15.25 -10.73
N VAL A 446 25.28 -14.96 -11.85
CA VAL A 446 25.11 -13.59 -12.34
C VAL A 446 24.24 -12.76 -11.38
N SER A 447 23.12 -13.33 -10.90
CA SER A 447 22.20 -12.61 -10.01
C SER A 447 22.84 -12.20 -8.68
N THR A 448 23.78 -12.99 -8.17
CA THR A 448 24.46 -12.72 -6.89
C THR A 448 25.34 -11.47 -6.88
N TRP A 449 25.69 -10.91 -8.04
CA TRP A 449 26.41 -9.65 -8.16
C TRP A 449 25.50 -8.41 -8.01
N LEU A 450 24.20 -8.57 -8.20
CA LEU A 450 23.25 -7.44 -8.13
C LEU A 450 23.30 -6.65 -6.82
N PRO A 451 23.44 -7.26 -5.63
CA PRO A 451 23.54 -6.52 -4.38
C PRO A 451 24.75 -5.59 -4.27
N LEU A 452 25.82 -5.80 -5.06
CA LEU A 452 26.95 -4.85 -5.12
C LEU A 452 26.55 -3.47 -5.64
N LEU A 453 25.46 -3.36 -6.42
CA LEU A 453 24.90 -2.05 -6.79
C LEU A 453 24.54 -1.21 -5.56
N GLY A 454 24.39 -1.84 -4.41
CA GLY A 454 24.19 -1.19 -3.13
C GLY A 454 25.26 -0.14 -2.79
N VAL A 455 26.47 -0.23 -3.37
CA VAL A 455 27.53 0.78 -3.20
C VAL A 455 27.07 2.18 -3.60
N VAL A 456 26.17 2.30 -4.57
CA VAL A 456 25.64 3.59 -5.02
C VAL A 456 24.81 4.30 -3.94
N ALA A 457 24.32 3.57 -2.93
CA ALA A 457 23.58 4.14 -1.81
C ALA A 457 24.45 5.09 -0.93
N PHE A 458 25.79 5.01 -0.99
CA PHE A 458 26.66 6.01 -0.36
C PHE A 458 26.39 7.44 -0.86
N LEU A 459 25.95 7.58 -2.11
CA LEU A 459 25.67 8.88 -2.74
C LEU A 459 24.31 9.48 -2.34
N LEU A 460 23.49 8.76 -1.55
CA LEU A 460 22.25 9.29 -1.01
C LEU A 460 22.54 10.42 -0.01
N PRO A 461 21.85 11.57 -0.07
CA PRO A 461 21.94 12.60 0.96
C PRO A 461 21.41 12.08 2.30
N ASP A 462 21.90 12.61 3.41
CA ASP A 462 21.35 12.29 4.73
C ASP A 462 20.09 13.13 4.99
N VAL A 463 18.93 12.50 4.91
CA VAL A 463 17.63 13.13 5.12
C VAL A 463 17.12 12.75 6.52
N ARG A 464 17.87 13.08 7.57
CA ARG A 464 17.36 12.92 8.94
C ARG A 464 16.42 14.06 9.26
N PRO A 465 15.27 13.83 9.93
CA PRO A 465 14.52 14.91 10.52
C PRO A 465 15.47 15.66 11.47
N GLN A 466 15.71 16.95 11.22
CA GLN A 466 16.43 17.75 12.19
C GLN A 466 15.73 17.60 13.54
N LYS A 467 16.41 17.05 14.54
CA LYS A 467 15.97 17.13 15.94
C LYS A 467 15.72 18.62 16.18
N ARG A 468 14.45 18.99 16.41
CA ARG A 468 14.13 20.32 16.93
C ARG A 468 14.96 20.46 18.20
N ASN A 469 16.07 21.18 18.12
CA ASN A 469 16.71 21.69 19.29
C ASN A 469 15.64 22.49 20.03
N ASN A 470 15.25 22.03 21.20
CA ASN A 470 14.48 22.80 22.16
C ASN A 470 15.33 24.01 22.55
N ILE A 471 15.31 25.03 21.69
CA ILE A 471 15.69 26.39 22.08
C ILE A 471 14.41 26.97 22.70
N ASN A 472 14.10 26.54 23.89
CA ASN A 472 13.27 27.24 24.86
C ASN A 472 13.60 26.66 26.23
N LYS A 473 14.82 26.88 26.66
CA LYS A 473 15.21 27.01 28.05
C LYS A 473 15.73 28.41 28.20
N VAL A 474 14.86 29.36 28.42
CA VAL A 474 15.07 30.54 29.26
C VAL A 474 13.70 30.95 29.78
#